data_06fb90665c627f449300d0d244ef9945
#
_entry.id   06fb90665c627f449300d0d244ef9945
#
_cell.length_a   1.000
_cell.length_b   1.000
_cell.length_c   1.000
_cell.angle_alpha   90.00
_cell.angle_beta   90.00
_cell.angle_gamma   90.00
#
_symmetry.space_group_name_H-M   'P 1'
#
loop_
_entity.id
_entity.type
_entity.pdbx_description
1 polymer ?
#
loop_
_entity_poly.entity_id
_entity_poly.type
_entity_poly.pdbx_seq_one_letter_code
_entity_poly.pdbx_strand_id
1 'polypeptide(L)'
;NVLLRTAQIKMFDGVNEKTLMLIRNTLAAKLANCCGVLKRSLRDYPEMDNDGAVSECISRLAESAENVFSYDDKLEILGLEGSAAKAYFDVFDRMLVKQRDDFRMAYRTKRPPLDRINALLSYLYTIYTCDFAAALESVGLDSYVGYYHELRPGRSSLACDLVEEARCIIERFVITVIN
;
A
#
# COMPACT_ATOMS: atom_id res chain seq x y z
N ASN A 1 7.62 20.36 17.18
CA ASN A 1 7.39 21.73 16.69
C ASN A 1 5.91 22.07 16.76
N VAL A 2 5.50 22.98 17.68
CA VAL A 2 4.10 23.36 17.94
C VAL A 2 3.45 23.97 16.69
N LEU A 3 4.18 24.81 15.95
CA LEU A 3 3.65 25.48 14.76
C LEU A 3 3.34 24.47 13.65
N LEU A 4 4.21 23.48 13.45
CA LEU A 4 4.01 22.43 12.46
C LEU A 4 2.80 21.55 12.81
N ARG A 5 2.70 21.11 14.07
CA ARG A 5 1.56 20.32 14.58
C ARG A 5 0.24 21.10 14.49
N THR A 6 0.26 22.38 14.79
CA THR A 6 -0.93 23.25 14.63
C THR A 6 -1.34 23.37 13.16
N ALA A 7 -0.39 23.53 12.25
CA ALA A 7 -0.66 23.56 10.80
C ALA A 7 -1.23 22.23 10.30
N GLN A 8 -0.69 21.10 10.75
CA GLN A 8 -1.18 19.76 10.45
C GLN A 8 -2.64 19.59 10.87
N ILE A 9 -2.97 19.96 12.13
CA ILE A 9 -4.34 19.84 12.66
C ILE A 9 -5.31 20.74 11.87
N LYS A 10 -4.91 21.98 11.56
CA LYS A 10 -5.74 22.89 10.75
C LYS A 10 -6.00 22.37 9.34
N MET A 11 -5.02 21.66 8.75
CA MET A 11 -5.18 21.04 7.45
C MET A 11 -6.13 19.84 7.49
N PHE A 12 -6.26 19.19 8.66
CA PHE A 12 -7.16 18.07 8.88
C PHE A 12 -8.64 18.48 8.96
N ASP A 13 -8.94 19.76 9.16
CA ASP A 13 -10.31 20.28 9.36
C ASP A 13 -11.17 20.11 8.08
N GLY A 14 -11.62 18.88 7.87
CA GLY A 14 -12.45 18.44 6.76
C GLY A 14 -11.71 17.95 5.50
N VAL A 15 -12.47 17.27 4.64
CA VAL A 15 -11.98 16.89 3.31
C VAL A 15 -11.99 18.16 2.44
N ASN A 16 -10.82 18.61 2.04
CA ASN A 16 -10.61 19.76 1.17
C ASN A 16 -9.70 19.37 -0.01
N GLU A 17 -9.56 20.26 -0.99
CA GLU A 17 -8.77 19.98 -2.21
C GLU A 17 -7.33 19.57 -1.92
N LYS A 18 -6.70 20.14 -0.88
CA LYS A 18 -5.33 19.78 -0.50
C LYS A 18 -5.23 18.36 0.05
N THR A 19 -6.19 17.98 0.91
CA THR A 19 -6.23 16.62 1.47
C THR A 19 -6.60 15.60 0.42
N LEU A 20 -7.51 15.91 -0.51
CA LEU A 20 -7.82 15.07 -1.66
C LEU A 20 -6.61 14.88 -2.56
N MET A 21 -5.85 15.95 -2.85
CA MET A 21 -4.64 15.86 -3.64
C MET A 21 -3.57 14.96 -2.98
N LEU A 22 -3.40 15.05 -1.65
CA LEU A 22 -2.51 14.13 -0.92
C LEU A 22 -2.97 12.68 -1.07
N ILE A 23 -4.25 12.40 -0.89
CA ILE A 23 -4.83 11.07 -0.99
C ILE A 23 -4.63 10.50 -2.41
N ARG A 24 -4.95 11.30 -3.44
CA ARG A 24 -4.76 10.92 -4.85
C ARG A 24 -3.30 10.61 -5.16
N ASN A 25 -2.37 11.48 -4.74
CA ASN A 25 -0.93 11.27 -4.96
C ASN A 25 -0.44 10.01 -4.26
N THR A 26 -0.81 9.79 -3.00
CA THR A 26 -0.44 8.59 -2.24
C THR A 26 -0.94 7.32 -2.93
N LEU A 27 -2.21 7.31 -3.39
CA LEU A 27 -2.74 6.14 -4.08
C LEU A 27 -2.10 5.94 -5.45
N ALA A 28 -1.93 7.00 -6.24
CA ALA A 28 -1.24 6.91 -7.53
C ALA A 28 0.18 6.34 -7.38
N ALA A 29 0.95 6.84 -6.41
CA ALA A 29 2.29 6.35 -6.11
C ALA A 29 2.27 4.87 -5.67
N LYS A 30 1.35 4.48 -4.78
CA LYS A 30 1.16 3.07 -4.39
C LYS A 30 0.91 2.18 -5.59
N LEU A 31 -0.02 2.54 -6.46
CA LEU A 31 -0.39 1.73 -7.63
C LEU A 31 0.76 1.64 -8.64
N ALA A 32 1.45 2.75 -8.91
CA ALA A 32 2.64 2.78 -9.76
C ALA A 32 3.76 1.88 -9.20
N ASN A 33 3.96 1.89 -7.89
CA ASN A 33 4.93 1.05 -7.20
C ASN A 33 4.55 -0.44 -7.28
N CYS A 34 3.28 -0.79 -7.11
CA CYS A 34 2.79 -2.16 -7.32
C CYS A 34 3.03 -2.65 -8.76
N CYS A 35 2.77 -1.79 -9.77
CA CYS A 35 3.13 -2.07 -11.16
C CYS A 35 4.63 -2.34 -11.32
N GLY A 36 5.48 -1.55 -10.65
CA GLY A 36 6.92 -1.72 -10.66
C GLY A 36 7.37 -3.08 -10.12
N VAL A 37 6.76 -3.55 -9.03
CA VAL A 37 7.03 -4.88 -8.45
C VAL A 37 6.63 -5.98 -9.42
N LEU A 38 5.41 -5.92 -9.98
CA LEU A 38 4.93 -6.92 -10.95
C LEU A 38 5.78 -6.95 -12.22
N LYS A 39 6.07 -5.79 -12.83
CA LYS A 39 6.90 -5.67 -14.03
C LYS A 39 8.30 -6.24 -13.81
N ARG A 40 8.89 -6.01 -12.64
CA ARG A 40 10.20 -6.58 -12.32
C ARG A 40 10.13 -8.09 -12.18
N SER A 41 9.15 -8.61 -11.42
CA SER A 41 8.98 -10.06 -11.25
C SER A 41 8.71 -10.75 -12.59
N LEU A 42 7.89 -10.14 -13.45
CA LEU A 42 7.60 -10.65 -14.80
C LEU A 42 8.85 -10.69 -15.70
N ARG A 43 9.73 -9.68 -15.61
CA ARG A 43 11.00 -9.69 -16.33
C ARG A 43 11.93 -10.79 -15.84
N ASP A 44 11.97 -11.01 -14.52
CA ASP A 44 12.87 -11.98 -13.89
C ASP A 44 12.32 -13.44 -14.03
N TYR A 45 10.98 -13.59 -14.13
CA TYR A 45 10.25 -14.87 -14.22
C TYR A 45 9.07 -14.78 -15.21
N PRO A 46 9.33 -14.77 -16.54
CA PRO A 46 8.27 -14.59 -17.55
C PRO A 46 7.16 -15.66 -17.50
N GLU A 47 7.49 -16.86 -17.03
CA GLU A 47 6.56 -17.99 -16.94
C GLU A 47 5.40 -17.75 -15.93
N MET A 48 5.51 -16.76 -15.05
CA MET A 48 4.44 -16.43 -14.12
C MET A 48 3.19 -15.85 -14.80
N ASP A 49 3.27 -15.48 -16.07
CA ASP A 49 2.22 -14.83 -16.84
C ASP A 49 1.77 -15.59 -18.09
N ASN A 50 1.87 -16.93 -18.09
CA ASN A 50 1.49 -17.76 -19.24
C ASN A 50 0.03 -17.59 -19.67
N ASP A 51 -0.86 -17.14 -18.80
CA ASP A 51 -2.27 -16.89 -19.04
C ASP A 51 -2.62 -15.40 -19.21
N GLY A 52 -1.63 -14.50 -19.14
CA GLY A 52 -1.82 -13.05 -19.29
C GLY A 52 -2.38 -12.32 -18.08
N ALA A 53 -2.66 -13.02 -16.98
CA ALA A 53 -3.34 -12.41 -15.82
C ALA A 53 -2.47 -11.36 -15.09
N VAL A 54 -1.14 -11.52 -15.08
CA VAL A 54 -0.22 -10.53 -14.48
C VAL A 54 -0.14 -9.28 -15.34
N SER A 55 -0.05 -9.44 -16.66
CA SER A 55 -0.05 -8.31 -17.61
C SER A 55 -1.37 -7.54 -17.57
N GLU A 56 -2.51 -8.23 -17.46
CA GLU A 56 -3.82 -7.60 -17.27
C GLU A 56 -3.87 -6.82 -15.95
N CYS A 57 -3.37 -7.40 -14.86
CA CYS A 57 -3.28 -6.71 -13.56
C CYS A 57 -2.43 -5.44 -13.66
N ILE A 58 -1.26 -5.50 -14.30
CA ILE A 58 -0.38 -4.33 -14.52
C ILE A 58 -1.13 -3.23 -15.27
N SER A 59 -1.83 -3.56 -16.35
CA SER A 59 -2.61 -2.60 -17.13
C SER A 59 -3.71 -1.95 -16.30
N ARG A 60 -4.46 -2.75 -15.56
CA ARG A 60 -5.53 -2.28 -14.65
C ARG A 60 -5.01 -1.36 -13.55
N LEU A 61 -3.87 -1.68 -12.94
CA LEU A 61 -3.25 -0.84 -11.90
C LEU A 61 -2.75 0.48 -12.49
N ALA A 62 -2.15 0.46 -13.69
CA ALA A 62 -1.69 1.65 -14.37
C ALA A 62 -2.85 2.59 -14.72
N GLU A 63 -3.93 2.06 -15.29
CA GLU A 63 -5.15 2.81 -15.55
C GLU A 63 -5.77 3.39 -14.28
N SER A 64 -5.81 2.61 -13.20
CA SER A 64 -6.31 3.09 -11.90
C SER A 64 -5.45 4.21 -11.32
N ALA A 65 -4.12 4.17 -11.52
CA ALA A 65 -3.20 5.22 -11.07
C ALA A 65 -3.41 6.55 -11.82
N GLU A 66 -3.81 6.50 -13.09
CA GLU A 66 -4.17 7.68 -13.89
C GLU A 66 -5.57 8.20 -13.51
N ASN A 67 -6.53 7.28 -13.40
CA ASN A 67 -7.93 7.63 -13.16
C ASN A 67 -8.19 8.19 -11.75
N VAL A 68 -7.31 7.94 -10.76
CA VAL A 68 -7.50 8.42 -9.39
C VAL A 68 -7.68 9.94 -9.31
N PHE A 69 -7.09 10.69 -10.23
CA PHE A 69 -7.18 12.15 -10.27
C PHE A 69 -8.53 12.69 -10.76
N SER A 70 -9.39 11.83 -11.33
CA SER A 70 -10.75 12.21 -11.77
C SER A 70 -11.81 12.04 -10.68
N TYR A 71 -11.46 11.44 -9.54
CA TYR A 71 -12.40 11.25 -8.42
C TYR A 71 -12.31 12.41 -7.43
N ASP A 72 -13.44 13.00 -7.08
CA ASP A 72 -13.56 14.11 -6.13
C ASP A 72 -14.09 13.68 -4.76
N ASP A 73 -14.51 12.43 -4.62
CA ASP A 73 -14.96 11.84 -3.36
C ASP A 73 -13.93 10.87 -2.80
N LYS A 74 -13.60 11.02 -1.52
CA LYS A 74 -12.73 10.13 -0.77
C LYS A 74 -13.22 8.67 -0.77
N LEU A 75 -14.53 8.43 -0.71
CA LEU A 75 -15.09 7.08 -0.70
C LEU A 75 -14.89 6.37 -2.05
N GLU A 76 -15.01 7.10 -3.15
CA GLU A 76 -14.72 6.57 -4.49
C GLU A 76 -13.24 6.20 -4.63
N ILE A 77 -12.34 7.06 -4.14
CA ILE A 77 -10.89 6.79 -4.11
C ILE A 77 -10.57 5.54 -3.29
N LEU A 78 -11.21 5.37 -2.11
CA LEU A 78 -11.07 4.17 -1.29
C LEU A 78 -11.62 2.91 -1.98
N GLY A 79 -12.71 3.04 -2.73
CA GLY A 79 -13.29 1.97 -3.55
C GLY A 79 -12.32 1.53 -4.66
N LEU A 80 -11.72 2.50 -5.36
CA LEU A 80 -10.69 2.25 -6.37
C LEU A 80 -9.49 1.51 -5.76
N GLU A 81 -8.99 1.99 -4.60
CA GLU A 81 -7.89 1.36 -3.85
C GLU A 81 -8.20 -0.10 -3.51
N GLY A 82 -9.38 -0.37 -2.95
CA GLY A 82 -9.79 -1.71 -2.56
C GLY A 82 -9.84 -2.68 -3.75
N SER A 83 -10.37 -2.22 -4.89
CA SER A 83 -10.45 -3.02 -6.11
C SER A 83 -9.07 -3.28 -6.72
N ALA A 84 -8.20 -2.29 -6.72
CA ALA A 84 -6.83 -2.40 -7.20
C ALA A 84 -5.97 -3.31 -6.29
N ALA A 85 -6.10 -3.16 -4.98
CA ALA A 85 -5.42 -4.01 -4.01
C ALA A 85 -5.85 -5.47 -4.14
N LYS A 86 -7.15 -5.73 -4.36
CA LYS A 86 -7.65 -7.08 -4.63
C LYS A 86 -6.98 -7.66 -5.88
N ALA A 87 -7.01 -6.94 -7.00
CA ALA A 87 -6.40 -7.40 -8.25
C ALA A 87 -4.91 -7.71 -8.09
N TYR A 88 -4.16 -6.85 -7.37
CA TYR A 88 -2.74 -7.06 -7.09
C TYR A 88 -2.49 -8.32 -6.25
N PHE A 89 -3.25 -8.53 -5.18
CA PHE A 89 -3.07 -9.70 -4.32
C PHE A 89 -3.61 -11.00 -4.93
N ASP A 90 -4.54 -10.94 -5.88
CA ASP A 90 -5.00 -12.12 -6.64
C ASP A 90 -3.88 -12.72 -7.51
N VAL A 91 -2.90 -11.90 -7.94
CA VAL A 91 -1.73 -12.38 -8.72
C VAL A 91 -0.44 -12.48 -7.89
N PHE A 92 -0.45 -12.04 -6.64
CA PHE A 92 0.76 -11.94 -5.79
C PHE A 92 1.49 -13.27 -5.63
N ASP A 93 0.76 -14.37 -5.43
CA ASP A 93 1.34 -15.71 -5.24
C ASP A 93 2.15 -16.19 -6.45
N ARG A 94 1.90 -15.65 -7.65
CA ARG A 94 2.65 -15.98 -8.87
C ARG A 94 4.09 -15.47 -8.83
N MET A 95 4.37 -14.42 -8.06
CA MET A 95 5.73 -13.89 -7.88
C MET A 95 6.59 -14.77 -6.97
N LEU A 96 5.98 -15.73 -6.25
CA LEU A 96 6.67 -16.68 -5.38
C LEU A 96 6.98 -17.94 -6.18
N VAL A 97 8.17 -18.01 -6.77
CA VAL A 97 8.54 -19.10 -7.68
C VAL A 97 9.30 -20.21 -6.98
N LYS A 98 9.95 -19.92 -5.84
CA LYS A 98 10.68 -20.91 -5.03
C LYS A 98 9.94 -21.22 -3.72
N GLN A 99 10.39 -22.29 -3.07
CA GLN A 99 9.88 -22.72 -1.75
C GLN A 99 8.33 -22.85 -1.70
N ARG A 100 7.73 -23.26 -2.81
CA ARG A 100 6.27 -23.34 -3.01
C ARG A 100 5.54 -24.27 -2.05
N ASP A 101 6.24 -25.25 -1.45
CA ASP A 101 5.67 -26.17 -0.47
C ASP A 101 5.40 -25.48 0.87
N ASP A 102 6.22 -24.50 1.21
CA ASP A 102 6.16 -23.77 2.48
C ASP A 102 5.52 -22.39 2.38
N PHE A 103 5.63 -21.73 1.22
CA PHE A 103 5.21 -20.36 1.01
C PHE A 103 4.19 -20.26 -0.13
N ARG A 104 2.92 -20.19 0.23
CA ARG A 104 1.80 -19.93 -0.66
C ARG A 104 0.84 -18.92 -0.04
N MET A 105 0.19 -18.14 -0.87
CA MET A 105 -0.83 -17.18 -0.46
C MET A 105 -2.05 -17.31 -1.37
N ALA A 106 -3.15 -17.87 -0.87
CA ALA A 106 -4.39 -17.97 -1.63
C ALA A 106 -5.07 -16.58 -1.79
N TYR A 107 -5.05 -15.78 -0.75
CA TYR A 107 -5.59 -14.41 -0.71
C TYR A 107 -5.02 -13.63 0.48
N ARG A 108 -5.13 -12.31 0.43
CA ARG A 108 -4.61 -11.46 1.52
C ARG A 108 -5.47 -11.53 2.77
N THR A 109 -4.92 -12.05 3.88
CA THR A 109 -5.54 -12.05 5.21
C THR A 109 -4.67 -11.27 6.20
N LYS A 110 -5.33 -10.52 7.10
CA LYS A 110 -4.62 -9.62 8.02
C LYS A 110 -4.78 -10.01 9.50
N ARG A 111 -5.97 -10.39 9.92
CA ARG A 111 -6.30 -10.65 11.34
C ARG A 111 -7.33 -11.80 11.45
N PRO A 112 -6.88 -13.01 11.71
CA PRO A 112 -5.48 -13.46 11.76
C PRO A 112 -4.87 -13.62 10.36
N PRO A 113 -3.53 -13.58 10.22
CA PRO A 113 -2.86 -14.03 9.00
C PRO A 113 -2.97 -15.56 8.92
N LEU A 114 -3.44 -16.10 7.78
CA LEU A 114 -3.75 -17.53 7.66
C LEU A 114 -2.61 -18.36 7.05
N ASP A 115 -1.58 -17.69 6.52
CA ASP A 115 -0.40 -18.32 5.95
C ASP A 115 0.88 -17.54 6.28
N ARG A 116 2.04 -18.12 5.99
CA ARG A 116 3.36 -17.55 6.31
C ARG A 116 3.61 -16.23 5.59
N ILE A 117 3.16 -16.08 4.33
CA ILE A 117 3.30 -14.84 3.56
C ILE A 117 2.48 -13.73 4.20
N ASN A 118 1.23 -14.01 4.51
CA ASN A 118 0.36 -13.05 5.20
C ASN A 118 0.92 -12.65 6.58
N ALA A 119 1.57 -13.58 7.29
CA ALA A 119 2.23 -13.30 8.57
C ALA A 119 3.44 -12.38 8.38
N LEU A 120 4.33 -12.69 7.43
CA LEU A 120 5.50 -11.86 7.10
C LEU A 120 5.10 -10.44 6.68
N LEU A 121 4.16 -10.32 5.74
CA LEU A 121 3.66 -9.02 5.30
C LEU A 121 3.06 -8.23 6.46
N SER A 122 2.23 -8.85 7.29
CA SER A 122 1.59 -8.18 8.43
C SER A 122 2.60 -7.72 9.47
N TYR A 123 3.61 -8.55 9.76
CA TYR A 123 4.69 -8.24 10.68
C TYR A 123 5.54 -7.05 10.18
N LEU A 124 6.00 -7.12 8.94
CA LEU A 124 6.83 -6.07 8.36
C LEU A 124 6.07 -4.75 8.18
N TYR A 125 4.80 -4.79 7.78
CA TYR A 125 3.97 -3.57 7.72
C TYR A 125 3.85 -2.92 9.10
N THR A 126 3.76 -3.72 10.17
CA THR A 126 3.70 -3.18 11.53
C THR A 126 5.01 -2.51 11.92
N ILE A 127 6.17 -3.14 11.65
CA ILE A 127 7.49 -2.54 11.92
C ILE A 127 7.64 -1.22 11.18
N TYR A 128 7.38 -1.21 9.85
CA TYR A 128 7.49 0.02 9.07
C TYR A 128 6.53 1.12 9.55
N THR A 129 5.31 0.75 9.96
CA THR A 129 4.38 1.73 10.52
C THR A 129 4.94 2.35 11.81
N CYS A 130 5.58 1.56 12.68
CA CYS A 130 6.24 2.08 13.89
C CYS A 130 7.42 3.00 13.55
N ASP A 131 8.24 2.63 12.56
CA ASP A 131 9.38 3.44 12.12
C ASP A 131 8.92 4.78 11.53
N PHE A 132 7.89 4.77 10.67
CA PHE A 132 7.30 5.99 10.14
C PHE A 132 6.66 6.85 11.24
N ALA A 133 6.01 6.25 12.24
CA ALA A 133 5.47 6.99 13.38
C ALA A 133 6.59 7.68 14.17
N ALA A 134 7.69 6.97 14.45
CA ALA A 134 8.86 7.54 15.14
C ALA A 134 9.50 8.67 14.32
N ALA A 135 9.64 8.51 13.00
CA ALA A 135 10.15 9.54 12.11
C ALA A 135 9.27 10.79 12.10
N LEU A 136 7.94 10.63 12.02
CA LEU A 136 6.99 11.75 12.09
C LEU A 136 7.09 12.53 13.40
N GLU A 137 7.12 11.83 14.53
CA GLU A 137 7.28 12.46 15.84
C GLU A 137 8.63 13.19 15.97
N SER A 138 9.71 12.65 15.39
CA SER A 138 11.03 13.27 15.41
C SER A 138 11.07 14.64 14.74
N VAL A 139 10.29 14.84 13.70
CA VAL A 139 10.17 16.14 13.00
C VAL A 139 9.06 17.03 13.57
N GLY A 140 8.33 16.55 14.58
CA GLY A 140 7.30 17.29 15.31
C GLY A 140 5.90 17.25 14.69
N LEU A 141 5.64 16.28 13.83
CA LEU A 141 4.30 15.94 13.36
C LEU A 141 3.62 14.98 14.35
N ASP A 142 2.30 14.96 14.33
CA ASP A 142 1.50 13.99 15.08
C ASP A 142 1.21 12.78 14.18
N SER A 143 1.75 11.62 14.52
CA SER A 143 1.61 10.40 13.73
C SER A 143 0.18 9.86 13.67
N TYR A 144 -0.70 10.32 14.57
CA TYR A 144 -2.10 9.90 14.63
C TYR A 144 -3.03 10.72 13.72
N VAL A 145 -2.64 11.95 13.34
CA VAL A 145 -3.44 12.84 12.50
C VAL A 145 -3.14 12.59 11.02
N GLY A 146 -3.81 11.58 10.45
CA GLY A 146 -3.72 11.21 9.03
C GLY A 146 -4.83 11.83 8.19
N TYR A 147 -4.71 11.74 6.87
CA TYR A 147 -5.66 12.31 5.89
C TYR A 147 -6.35 11.25 5.05
N TYR A 148 -5.65 10.16 4.75
CA TYR A 148 -6.16 9.07 3.95
C TYR A 148 -6.94 8.08 4.82
N HIS A 149 -6.32 7.54 5.85
CA HIS A 149 -6.98 6.66 6.80
C HIS A 149 -7.81 7.45 7.81
N GLU A 150 -8.98 6.89 8.18
CA GLU A 150 -9.80 7.45 9.26
C GLU A 150 -9.05 7.45 10.60
N LEU A 151 -9.32 8.48 11.41
CA LEU A 151 -8.81 8.51 12.77
C LEU A 151 -9.47 7.43 13.62
N ARG A 152 -8.66 6.66 14.30
CA ARG A 152 -9.10 5.64 15.26
C ARG A 152 -8.21 5.65 16.48
N PRO A 153 -8.75 5.52 17.71
CA PRO A 153 -7.94 5.39 18.91
C PRO A 153 -6.89 4.28 18.76
N GLY A 154 -5.63 4.58 19.11
CA GLY A 154 -4.53 3.63 19.05
C GLY A 154 -3.99 3.32 17.65
N ARG A 155 -4.42 4.04 16.59
CA ARG A 155 -3.88 3.89 15.24
C ARG A 155 -3.16 5.16 14.78
N SER A 156 -1.88 5.02 14.48
CA SER A 156 -1.07 6.09 13.88
C SER A 156 -1.46 6.29 12.42
N SER A 157 -2.57 7.02 12.17
CA SER A 157 -3.19 7.13 10.85
C SER A 157 -2.27 7.78 9.82
N LEU A 158 -1.51 8.83 10.18
CA LEU A 158 -0.55 9.45 9.26
C LEU A 158 0.63 8.52 8.91
N ALA A 159 1.12 7.75 9.88
CA ALA A 159 2.13 6.74 9.60
C ALA A 159 1.58 5.66 8.65
N CYS A 160 0.32 5.23 8.82
CA CYS A 160 -0.33 4.32 7.88
C CYS A 160 -0.45 4.94 6.47
N ASP A 161 -0.77 6.23 6.36
CA ASP A 161 -0.87 6.94 5.08
C ASP A 161 0.47 6.90 4.33
N LEU A 162 1.58 7.22 5.02
CA LEU A 162 2.92 7.21 4.42
C LEU A 162 3.42 5.80 4.07
N VAL A 163 3.07 4.81 4.88
CA VAL A 163 3.45 3.40 4.61
C VAL A 163 2.80 2.90 3.31
N GLU A 164 1.67 3.44 2.87
CA GLU A 164 1.04 3.01 1.61
C GLU A 164 2.00 3.10 0.41
N GLU A 165 2.79 4.17 0.32
CA GLU A 165 3.79 4.32 -0.73
C GLU A 165 4.98 3.35 -0.58
N ALA A 166 5.32 2.99 0.66
CA ALA A 166 6.45 2.11 0.99
C ALA A 166 6.10 0.61 0.97
N ARG A 167 4.83 0.23 0.86
CA ARG A 167 4.40 -1.19 0.88
C ARG A 167 5.11 -2.04 -0.15
N CYS A 168 5.33 -1.51 -1.33
CA CYS A 168 6.05 -2.20 -2.40
C CYS A 168 7.48 -2.62 -2.02
N ILE A 169 8.15 -1.86 -1.15
CA ILE A 169 9.50 -2.18 -0.63
C ILE A 169 9.41 -3.45 0.22
N ILE A 170 8.43 -3.50 1.11
CA ILE A 170 8.17 -4.64 2.00
C ILE A 170 7.81 -5.89 1.19
N GLU A 171 6.88 -5.75 0.27
CA GLU A 171 6.38 -6.83 -0.59
C GLU A 171 7.51 -7.41 -1.43
N ARG A 172 8.31 -6.55 -2.05
CA ARG A 172 9.50 -6.94 -2.81
C ARG A 172 10.55 -7.63 -1.94
N PHE A 173 10.77 -7.14 -0.72
CA PHE A 173 11.68 -7.77 0.23
C PHE A 173 11.21 -9.19 0.54
N VAL A 174 9.93 -9.39 0.87
CA VAL A 174 9.35 -10.72 1.14
C VAL A 174 9.54 -11.65 -0.07
N ILE A 175 9.20 -11.19 -1.28
CA ILE A 175 9.39 -11.96 -2.51
C ILE A 175 10.88 -12.35 -2.69
N THR A 176 11.78 -11.39 -2.46
CA THR A 176 13.24 -11.64 -2.65
C THR A 176 13.80 -12.63 -1.63
N VAL A 177 13.32 -12.60 -0.38
CA VAL A 177 13.81 -13.52 0.66
C VAL A 177 13.31 -14.94 0.44
N ILE A 178 12.14 -15.11 -0.17
CA ILE A 178 11.54 -16.42 -0.43
C ILE A 178 12.10 -17.03 -1.71
N ASN A 179 12.35 -16.23 -2.74
CA ASN A 179 12.92 -16.67 -4.03
C ASN A 179 14.46 -16.75 -4.00
#